data_9e4f7216164de06f31b48ab469162125
#
_entry.id   9e4f7216164de06f31b48ab469162125
#
_cell.length_a   1.000
_cell.length_b   1.000
_cell.length_c   1.000
_cell.angle_alpha   90.00
_cell.angle_beta   90.00
_cell.angle_gamma   90.00
#
_symmetry.space_group_name_H-M   'P 1'
#
loop_
_entity.id
_entity.type
_entity.pdbx_description
1 polymer ?
#
loop_
_entity_poly.entity_id
_entity_poly.type
_entity_poly.pdbx_seq_one_letter_code
_entity_poly.pdbx_strand_id
1 'polypeptide(L)'
;MPVINATVPNDAGTTANPYFIVLNPTLKTQCEGIYRYVQKNYAIHPIIVFRRKGTSDDAVKNIFDDFSKSTIGSPLKLKYVQVDEDVTSDELIPYLDSTRTSLCIAGSLDMNFGRNLALQLASVAKDYPLTVVGMPTWDAIKDFSKPEFKGVEIIYSTPFYNAKMDKVSQSITTYFSSTMYSRPSDMVFRGYEVTWKFARLLMKYGKDLSSNLGNKQDKVFTDFDIQPVVNKKTTVLDYFENKRLYFVKWHDGIIKGVSY
;
A
#
# COMPACT_ATOMS: atom_id res chain seq x y z
N MET A 1 -11.58 4.25 26.53
CA MET A 1 -10.76 5.25 25.81
C MET A 1 -10.32 4.63 24.50
N PRO A 2 -10.45 5.32 23.36
CA PRO A 2 -10.01 4.76 22.09
C PRO A 2 -8.48 4.63 22.02
N VAL A 3 -8.03 3.56 21.38
CA VAL A 3 -6.61 3.31 21.07
C VAL A 3 -6.46 3.41 19.55
N ILE A 4 -5.60 4.30 19.09
CA ILE A 4 -5.38 4.58 17.67
C ILE A 4 -4.00 4.05 17.28
N ASN A 5 -3.98 2.96 16.53
CA ASN A 5 -2.77 2.41 15.95
C ASN A 5 -2.51 3.10 14.60
N ALA A 6 -1.63 4.10 14.61
CA ALA A 6 -1.38 4.95 13.44
C ALA A 6 -0.34 4.37 12.46
N THR A 7 0.56 3.50 12.92
CA THR A 7 1.77 3.15 12.15
C THR A 7 1.96 1.65 11.90
N VAL A 8 1.52 0.81 12.81
CA VAL A 8 1.74 -0.64 12.70
C VAL A 8 0.60 -1.29 11.91
N PRO A 9 0.87 -2.00 10.80
CA PRO A 9 -0.15 -2.66 9.98
C PRO A 9 -0.59 -3.99 10.59
N ASN A 10 -1.01 -3.97 11.86
CA ASN A 10 -1.35 -5.16 12.63
C ASN A 10 -2.50 -4.85 13.60
N ASP A 11 -3.44 -5.76 13.68
CA ASP A 11 -4.57 -5.71 14.62
C ASP A 11 -4.24 -6.32 15.99
N ALA A 12 -3.01 -6.87 16.14
CA ALA A 12 -2.55 -7.54 17.36
C ALA A 12 -3.47 -8.68 17.85
N GLY A 13 -4.23 -9.31 16.94
CA GLY A 13 -5.23 -10.32 17.29
C GLY A 13 -6.41 -9.78 18.08
N THR A 14 -6.68 -8.47 17.98
CA THR A 14 -7.75 -7.80 18.71
C THR A 14 -9.11 -8.34 18.28
N THR A 15 -9.92 -8.72 19.25
CA THR A 15 -11.31 -9.16 19.06
C THR A 15 -12.24 -8.43 20.02
N ALA A 16 -13.50 -8.22 19.58
CA ALA A 16 -14.56 -7.62 20.39
C ALA A 16 -14.16 -6.28 21.06
N ASN A 17 -13.37 -5.45 20.38
CA ASN A 17 -12.89 -4.17 20.91
C ASN A 17 -13.29 -2.97 20.02
N PRO A 18 -14.46 -2.35 20.25
CA PRO A 18 -14.95 -1.23 19.46
C PRO A 18 -14.14 0.08 19.67
N TYR A 19 -13.13 0.07 20.52
CA TYR A 19 -12.27 1.21 20.79
C TYR A 19 -10.88 1.11 20.16
N PHE A 20 -10.60 0.01 19.45
CA PHE A 20 -9.34 -0.15 18.75
C PHE A 20 -9.47 0.25 17.27
N ILE A 21 -8.59 1.14 16.81
CA ILE A 21 -8.65 1.73 15.47
C ILE A 21 -7.29 1.55 14.81
N VAL A 22 -7.25 0.81 13.70
CA VAL A 22 -6.04 0.57 12.89
C VAL A 22 -6.05 1.51 11.69
N LEU A 23 -5.12 2.46 11.64
CA LEU A 23 -5.03 3.43 10.54
C LEU A 23 -4.07 3.01 9.42
N ASN A 24 -3.03 2.24 9.76
CA ASN A 24 -2.21 1.57 8.75
C ASN A 24 -2.81 0.18 8.48
N PRO A 25 -3.46 -0.04 7.32
CA PRO A 25 -4.24 -1.25 7.06
C PRO A 25 -3.43 -2.53 7.20
N THR A 26 -4.11 -3.59 7.63
CA THR A 26 -3.54 -4.93 7.71
C THR A 26 -3.10 -5.44 6.32
N LEU A 27 -2.21 -6.43 6.29
CA LEU A 27 -1.75 -7.07 5.05
C LEU A 27 -2.94 -7.55 4.19
N LYS A 28 -3.98 -8.07 4.81
CA LYS A 28 -5.18 -8.52 4.11
C LYS A 28 -5.85 -7.38 3.34
N THR A 29 -6.06 -6.23 3.97
CA THR A 29 -6.65 -5.04 3.34
C THR A 29 -5.74 -4.48 2.23
N GLN A 30 -4.42 -4.49 2.44
CA GLN A 30 -3.45 -4.07 1.43
C GLN A 30 -3.49 -4.97 0.20
N CYS A 31 -3.45 -6.30 0.37
CA CYS A 31 -3.54 -7.25 -0.74
C CYS A 31 -4.90 -7.16 -1.47
N GLU A 32 -6.00 -6.98 -0.74
CA GLU A 32 -7.31 -6.75 -1.35
C GLU A 32 -7.31 -5.50 -2.23
N GLY A 33 -6.77 -4.40 -1.72
CA GLY A 33 -6.67 -3.17 -2.48
C GLY A 33 -5.82 -3.31 -3.74
N ILE A 34 -4.66 -3.98 -3.64
CA ILE A 34 -3.79 -4.27 -4.80
C ILE A 34 -4.53 -5.14 -5.81
N TYR A 35 -5.22 -6.20 -5.37
CA TYR A 35 -5.99 -7.08 -6.25
C TYR A 35 -7.07 -6.30 -7.01
N ARG A 36 -7.88 -5.49 -6.32
CA ARG A 36 -8.93 -4.66 -6.93
C ARG A 36 -8.38 -3.61 -7.87
N TYR A 37 -7.25 -2.98 -7.50
CA TYR A 37 -6.57 -2.01 -8.36
C TYR A 37 -6.08 -2.66 -9.65
N VAL A 38 -5.46 -3.82 -9.56
CA VAL A 38 -5.00 -4.60 -10.73
C VAL A 38 -6.18 -5.05 -11.57
N GLN A 39 -7.25 -5.56 -10.96
CA GLN A 39 -8.45 -5.99 -11.65
C GLN A 39 -9.10 -4.83 -12.45
N LYS A 40 -9.14 -3.65 -11.86
CA LYS A 40 -9.73 -2.46 -12.51
C LYS A 40 -8.89 -1.96 -13.69
N ASN A 41 -7.56 -1.97 -13.57
CA ASN A 41 -6.68 -1.26 -14.49
C ASN A 41 -5.90 -2.17 -15.45
N TYR A 42 -5.70 -3.46 -15.08
CA TYR A 42 -4.76 -4.36 -15.79
C TYR A 42 -5.33 -5.76 -16.04
N ALA A 43 -6.64 -5.97 -15.94
CA ALA A 43 -7.27 -7.30 -16.05
C ALA A 43 -7.00 -8.03 -17.38
N ILE A 44 -6.73 -7.30 -18.46
CA ILE A 44 -6.46 -7.85 -19.80
C ILE A 44 -4.99 -8.21 -20.05
N HIS A 45 -4.10 -7.80 -19.15
CA HIS A 45 -2.67 -8.06 -19.26
C HIS A 45 -2.30 -9.44 -18.71
N PRO A 46 -1.21 -10.07 -19.18
CA PRO A 46 -0.57 -11.17 -18.49
C PRO A 46 -0.12 -10.72 -17.10
N ILE A 47 -0.56 -11.40 -16.04
CA ILE A 47 -0.22 -11.03 -14.66
C ILE A 47 0.67 -12.12 -14.07
N ILE A 48 1.90 -11.75 -13.72
CA ILE A 48 2.90 -12.64 -13.14
C ILE A 48 3.17 -12.16 -11.70
N VAL A 49 3.08 -13.09 -10.75
CA VAL A 49 3.40 -12.83 -9.34
C VAL A 49 4.70 -13.54 -9.01
N PHE A 50 5.78 -12.78 -8.93
CA PHE A 50 7.08 -13.27 -8.50
C PHE A 50 7.16 -13.29 -6.97
N ARG A 51 7.56 -14.41 -6.40
CA ARG A 51 7.64 -14.57 -4.94
C ARG A 51 8.78 -15.52 -4.57
N ARG A 52 9.28 -15.42 -3.35
CA ARG A 52 10.19 -16.41 -2.80
C ARG A 52 9.42 -17.58 -2.16
N LYS A 53 10.13 -18.63 -1.82
CA LYS A 53 9.62 -19.69 -0.95
C LYS A 53 9.71 -19.21 0.50
N GLY A 54 8.61 -19.31 1.26
CA GLY A 54 8.61 -18.98 2.67
C GLY A 54 7.26 -18.52 3.19
N THR A 55 7.08 -18.57 4.50
CA THR A 55 5.78 -18.36 5.16
C THR A 55 5.18 -16.97 4.94
N SER A 56 6.00 -15.91 4.87
CA SER A 56 5.52 -14.55 4.61
C SER A 56 4.99 -14.36 3.19
N ASP A 57 5.71 -14.88 2.20
CA ASP A 57 5.32 -14.78 0.80
C ASP A 57 4.16 -15.75 0.49
N ASP A 58 4.10 -16.91 1.16
CA ASP A 58 2.95 -17.81 1.12
C ASP A 58 1.69 -17.16 1.70
N ALA A 59 1.81 -16.33 2.74
CA ALA A 59 0.68 -15.59 3.29
C ALA A 59 0.13 -14.59 2.27
N VAL A 60 0.97 -13.85 1.55
CA VAL A 60 0.56 -12.94 0.46
C VAL A 60 -0.17 -13.71 -0.64
N LYS A 61 0.42 -14.84 -1.09
CA LYS A 61 -0.19 -15.72 -2.10
C LYS A 61 -1.59 -16.20 -1.66
N ASN A 62 -1.70 -16.72 -0.44
CA ASN A 62 -2.96 -17.25 0.08
C ASN A 62 -4.05 -16.17 0.14
N ILE A 63 -3.70 -14.93 0.52
CA ILE A 63 -4.63 -13.82 0.53
C ILE A 63 -5.11 -13.51 -0.90
N PHE A 64 -4.23 -13.43 -1.88
CA PHE A 64 -4.61 -13.22 -3.29
C PHE A 64 -5.50 -14.35 -3.82
N ASP A 65 -5.19 -15.62 -3.50
CA ASP A 65 -6.00 -16.77 -3.90
C ASP A 65 -7.39 -16.73 -3.28
N ASP A 66 -7.51 -16.35 -2.00
CA ASP A 66 -8.80 -16.22 -1.31
C ASP A 66 -9.66 -15.11 -1.93
N PHE A 67 -9.06 -13.97 -2.30
CA PHE A 67 -9.77 -12.92 -3.02
C PHE A 67 -10.16 -13.37 -4.41
N SER A 68 -9.31 -14.05 -5.13
CA SER A 68 -9.63 -14.62 -6.45
C SER A 68 -10.85 -15.54 -6.40
N LYS A 69 -10.92 -16.43 -5.40
CA LYS A 69 -12.04 -17.35 -5.18
C LYS A 69 -13.34 -16.64 -4.76
N SER A 70 -13.22 -15.56 -3.99
CA SER A 70 -14.38 -14.83 -3.45
C SER A 70 -14.88 -13.70 -4.37
N THR A 71 -14.16 -13.39 -5.45
CA THR A 71 -14.49 -12.32 -6.37
C THR A 71 -15.70 -12.69 -7.23
N ILE A 72 -16.73 -11.86 -7.18
CA ILE A 72 -17.90 -11.97 -8.08
C ILE A 72 -17.52 -11.36 -9.43
N GLY A 73 -17.73 -12.11 -10.51
CA GLY A 73 -17.39 -11.71 -11.88
C GLY A 73 -16.14 -12.42 -12.41
N SER A 74 -15.27 -11.69 -13.11
CA SER A 74 -14.06 -12.28 -13.71
C SER A 74 -12.86 -12.17 -12.78
N PRO A 75 -12.46 -13.23 -12.08
CA PRO A 75 -11.26 -13.21 -11.26
C PRO A 75 -10.00 -13.00 -12.10
N LEU A 76 -8.96 -12.42 -11.50
CA LEU A 76 -7.66 -12.27 -12.13
C LEU A 76 -7.01 -13.65 -12.35
N LYS A 77 -6.40 -13.82 -13.52
CA LYS A 77 -5.57 -15.01 -13.83
C LYS A 77 -4.13 -14.71 -13.38
N LEU A 78 -3.82 -15.06 -12.13
CA LEU A 78 -2.49 -14.85 -11.55
C LEU A 78 -1.58 -16.05 -11.86
N LYS A 79 -0.46 -15.80 -12.54
CA LYS A 79 0.60 -16.80 -12.73
C LYS A 79 1.66 -16.62 -11.65
N TYR A 80 1.74 -17.53 -10.71
CA TYR A 80 2.78 -17.50 -9.68
C TYR A 80 4.08 -18.11 -10.17
N VAL A 81 5.17 -17.39 -9.97
CA VAL A 81 6.54 -17.83 -10.28
C VAL A 81 7.36 -17.73 -9.00
N GLN A 82 7.97 -18.84 -8.62
CA GLN A 82 8.87 -18.87 -7.49
C GLN A 82 10.30 -18.59 -7.99
N VAL A 83 10.95 -17.63 -7.35
CA VAL A 83 12.33 -17.22 -7.65
C VAL A 83 13.13 -17.11 -6.34
N ASP A 84 14.43 -17.08 -6.44
CA ASP A 84 15.32 -16.86 -5.31
C ASP A 84 15.47 -15.37 -4.99
N GLU A 85 16.09 -15.04 -3.84
CA GLU A 85 16.24 -13.67 -3.38
C GLU A 85 17.14 -12.82 -4.30
N ASP A 86 18.16 -13.43 -4.87
CA ASP A 86 19.12 -12.85 -5.79
C ASP A 86 18.78 -13.10 -7.27
N VAL A 87 17.48 -13.22 -7.57
CA VAL A 87 16.98 -13.44 -8.92
C VAL A 87 17.62 -12.49 -9.94
N THR A 88 17.95 -13.04 -11.11
CA THR A 88 18.56 -12.35 -12.25
C THR A 88 17.54 -12.08 -13.37
N SER A 89 17.85 -11.15 -14.26
CA SER A 89 17.01 -10.85 -15.44
C SER A 89 16.77 -12.07 -16.32
N ASP A 90 17.79 -12.92 -16.51
CA ASP A 90 17.71 -14.11 -17.37
C ASP A 90 16.69 -15.14 -16.83
N GLU A 91 16.51 -15.21 -15.51
CA GLU A 91 15.49 -16.05 -14.88
C GLU A 91 14.07 -15.51 -15.03
N LEU A 92 13.92 -14.18 -15.27
CA LEU A 92 12.62 -13.53 -15.43
C LEU A 92 12.12 -13.55 -16.87
N ILE A 93 13.02 -13.39 -17.85
CA ILE A 93 12.72 -13.33 -19.29
C ILE A 93 11.76 -14.45 -19.76
N PRO A 94 11.89 -15.71 -19.37
CA PRO A 94 11.00 -16.79 -19.84
C PRO A 94 9.51 -16.60 -19.48
N TYR A 95 9.20 -15.67 -18.60
CA TYR A 95 7.84 -15.39 -18.15
C TYR A 95 7.26 -14.11 -18.78
N LEU A 96 8.09 -13.29 -19.44
CA LEU A 96 7.70 -12.01 -20.02
C LEU A 96 7.28 -12.18 -21.50
N ASP A 97 6.47 -11.24 -21.99
CA ASP A 97 6.01 -11.19 -23.38
C ASP A 97 6.61 -9.94 -24.04
N SER A 98 7.34 -10.12 -25.15
CA SER A 98 7.96 -9.02 -25.89
C SER A 98 6.95 -8.21 -26.73
N THR A 99 5.74 -8.75 -26.95
CA THR A 99 4.72 -8.13 -27.81
C THR A 99 3.60 -7.47 -27.03
N ARG A 100 3.44 -7.78 -25.73
CA ARG A 100 2.38 -7.26 -24.89
C ARG A 100 2.92 -6.87 -23.52
N THR A 101 2.41 -5.78 -22.98
CA THR A 101 2.78 -5.34 -21.63
C THR A 101 2.41 -6.40 -20.58
N SER A 102 3.39 -6.90 -19.85
CA SER A 102 3.22 -7.80 -18.72
C SER A 102 3.07 -7.02 -17.43
N LEU A 103 2.15 -7.42 -16.54
CA LEU A 103 2.08 -6.89 -15.18
C LEU A 103 2.82 -7.83 -14.23
N CYS A 104 3.90 -7.34 -13.66
CA CYS A 104 4.75 -8.09 -12.73
C CYS A 104 4.47 -7.64 -11.29
N ILE A 105 3.97 -8.54 -10.45
CA ILE A 105 3.69 -8.26 -9.04
C ILE A 105 4.81 -8.86 -8.19
N ALA A 106 5.42 -8.05 -7.32
CA ALA A 106 6.33 -8.54 -6.29
C ALA A 106 5.51 -9.09 -5.11
N GLY A 107 5.28 -10.39 -5.07
CA GLY A 107 4.48 -11.07 -4.04
C GLY A 107 5.23 -11.28 -2.72
N SER A 108 6.03 -10.31 -2.29
CA SER A 108 6.84 -10.36 -1.06
C SER A 108 6.86 -9.02 -0.33
N LEU A 109 6.85 -9.07 1.00
CA LEU A 109 7.03 -7.89 1.85
C LEU A 109 8.51 -7.52 2.07
N ASP A 110 9.42 -8.34 1.62
CA ASP A 110 10.86 -8.07 1.74
C ASP A 110 11.26 -6.95 0.77
N MET A 111 11.85 -5.90 1.32
CA MET A 111 12.25 -4.72 0.54
C MET A 111 13.50 -4.98 -0.33
N ASN A 112 14.41 -5.83 0.13
CA ASN A 112 15.63 -6.14 -0.62
C ASN A 112 15.29 -6.98 -1.85
N PHE A 113 14.50 -8.03 -1.66
CA PHE A 113 13.95 -8.82 -2.76
C PHE A 113 13.14 -7.94 -3.72
N GLY A 114 12.22 -7.13 -3.20
CA GLY A 114 11.39 -6.25 -4.02
C GLY A 114 12.21 -5.24 -4.84
N ARG A 115 13.23 -4.64 -4.23
CA ARG A 115 14.15 -3.74 -4.91
C ARG A 115 14.97 -4.46 -5.99
N ASN A 116 15.53 -5.64 -5.68
CA ASN A 116 16.28 -6.43 -6.65
C ASN A 116 15.38 -6.85 -7.82
N LEU A 117 14.20 -7.40 -7.55
CA LEU A 117 13.25 -7.79 -8.58
C LEU A 117 12.89 -6.61 -9.50
N ALA A 118 12.57 -5.44 -8.93
CA ALA A 118 12.28 -4.25 -9.71
C ALA A 118 13.46 -3.80 -10.58
N LEU A 119 14.69 -3.91 -10.08
CA LEU A 119 15.92 -3.59 -10.80
C LEU A 119 16.12 -4.54 -11.98
N GLN A 120 16.00 -5.86 -11.77
CA GLN A 120 16.14 -6.86 -12.82
C GLN A 120 15.06 -6.72 -13.90
N LEU A 121 13.81 -6.43 -13.51
CA LEU A 121 12.72 -6.14 -14.45
C LEU A 121 12.98 -4.84 -15.24
N ALA A 122 13.50 -3.80 -14.59
CA ALA A 122 13.86 -2.55 -15.25
C ALA A 122 14.97 -2.74 -16.31
N SER A 123 15.94 -3.62 -16.07
CA SER A 123 17.03 -3.89 -17.00
C SER A 123 16.56 -4.48 -18.33
N VAL A 124 15.43 -5.17 -18.35
CA VAL A 124 14.83 -5.81 -19.56
C VAL A 124 13.61 -5.07 -20.10
N ALA A 125 13.16 -4.01 -19.45
CA ALA A 125 11.92 -3.29 -19.80
C ALA A 125 11.95 -2.69 -21.22
N LYS A 126 13.13 -2.49 -21.79
CA LYS A 126 13.31 -1.97 -23.15
C LYS A 126 12.87 -2.99 -24.21
N ASP A 127 13.12 -4.26 -23.98
CA ASP A 127 12.80 -5.35 -24.92
C ASP A 127 11.49 -6.06 -24.54
N TYR A 128 11.10 -6.00 -23.26
CA TYR A 128 9.89 -6.59 -22.71
C TYR A 128 9.05 -5.53 -22.02
N PRO A 129 8.01 -4.98 -22.68
CA PRO A 129 7.16 -3.96 -22.06
C PRO A 129 6.49 -4.51 -20.80
N LEU A 130 6.67 -3.81 -19.68
CA LEU A 130 6.14 -4.26 -18.40
C LEU A 130 5.83 -3.11 -17.43
N THR A 131 4.97 -3.41 -16.48
CA THR A 131 4.67 -2.56 -15.31
C THR A 131 4.90 -3.40 -14.05
N VAL A 132 5.53 -2.82 -13.04
CA VAL A 132 5.84 -3.50 -11.79
C VAL A 132 4.93 -3.01 -10.68
N VAL A 133 4.30 -3.93 -9.95
CA VAL A 133 3.47 -3.64 -8.78
C VAL A 133 4.14 -4.21 -7.54
N GLY A 134 4.47 -3.33 -6.61
CA GLY A 134 5.08 -3.68 -5.34
C GLY A 134 4.08 -3.76 -4.19
N MET A 135 4.54 -4.36 -3.09
CA MET A 135 3.81 -4.42 -1.82
C MET A 135 3.96 -3.09 -1.04
N PRO A 136 3.15 -2.85 0.01
CA PRO A 136 3.15 -1.60 0.77
C PRO A 136 4.51 -1.19 1.36
N THR A 137 5.40 -2.15 1.59
CA THR A 137 6.78 -1.91 2.06
C THR A 137 7.61 -1.08 1.08
N TRP A 138 7.20 -1.01 -0.19
CA TRP A 138 7.91 -0.24 -1.22
C TRP A 138 7.82 1.28 -1.02
N ASP A 139 6.88 1.77 -0.21
CA ASP A 139 6.83 3.17 0.23
C ASP A 139 8.14 3.64 0.91
N ALA A 140 8.89 2.70 1.50
CA ALA A 140 10.19 2.96 2.12
C ALA A 140 11.38 2.92 1.15
N ILE A 141 11.22 2.40 -0.06
CA ILE A 141 12.30 2.28 -1.05
C ILE A 141 12.51 3.63 -1.74
N LYS A 142 13.66 4.27 -1.48
CA LYS A 142 14.00 5.59 -2.06
C LYS A 142 14.72 5.48 -3.41
N ASP A 143 15.13 4.28 -3.80
CA ASP A 143 15.97 4.06 -4.99
C ASP A 143 15.21 4.20 -6.32
N PHE A 144 13.88 4.18 -6.33
CA PHE A 144 13.08 4.29 -7.56
C PHE A 144 13.29 5.61 -8.33
N SER A 145 13.93 6.60 -7.72
CA SER A 145 14.35 7.83 -8.40
C SER A 145 15.66 7.69 -9.18
N LYS A 146 16.40 6.59 -9.03
CA LYS A 146 17.71 6.38 -9.66
C LYS A 146 17.59 6.00 -11.14
N PRO A 147 18.63 6.30 -11.96
CA PRO A 147 18.62 6.04 -13.39
C PRO A 147 18.39 4.58 -13.79
N GLU A 148 18.82 3.61 -12.98
CA GLU A 148 18.66 2.19 -13.26
C GLU A 148 17.20 1.72 -13.29
N PHE A 149 16.25 2.50 -12.77
CA PHE A 149 14.80 2.23 -12.83
C PHE A 149 14.08 2.98 -13.96
N LYS A 150 14.83 3.61 -14.88
CA LYS A 150 14.23 4.30 -16.04
C LYS A 150 13.59 3.30 -16.99
N GLY A 151 12.51 3.77 -17.64
CA GLY A 151 11.80 3.00 -18.66
C GLY A 151 10.78 2.00 -18.10
N VAL A 152 10.64 1.88 -16.79
CA VAL A 152 9.64 1.03 -16.15
C VAL A 152 8.66 1.83 -15.29
N GLU A 153 7.38 1.50 -15.37
CA GLU A 153 6.38 2.01 -14.44
C GLU A 153 6.36 1.15 -13.18
N ILE A 154 6.60 1.77 -12.02
CA ILE A 154 6.57 1.12 -10.71
C ILE A 154 5.38 1.64 -9.92
N ILE A 155 4.55 0.74 -9.40
CA ILE A 155 3.34 1.06 -8.66
C ILE A 155 3.39 0.38 -7.31
N TYR A 156 3.01 1.09 -6.24
CA TYR A 156 2.81 0.46 -4.92
C TYR A 156 1.67 1.15 -4.16
N SER A 157 1.11 0.44 -3.17
CA SER A 157 0.07 0.97 -2.31
C SER A 157 0.64 1.61 -1.05
N THR A 158 0.00 2.67 -0.57
CA THR A 158 0.29 3.30 0.73
C THR A 158 -1.01 3.79 1.36
N PRO A 159 -1.18 3.71 2.70
CA PRO A 159 -2.36 4.24 3.37
C PRO A 159 -2.33 5.75 3.58
N PHE A 160 -1.16 6.38 3.36
CA PHE A 160 -0.95 7.80 3.57
C PHE A 160 -0.25 8.42 2.37
N TYR A 161 -0.84 9.46 1.84
CA TYR A 161 -0.19 10.24 0.80
C TYR A 161 -0.37 11.73 1.06
N ASN A 162 0.73 12.47 1.09
CA ASN A 162 0.76 13.91 1.21
C ASN A 162 1.69 14.49 0.13
N ALA A 163 1.12 15.26 -0.81
CA ALA A 163 1.89 15.95 -1.84
C ALA A 163 2.74 17.11 -1.29
N LYS A 164 2.53 17.52 -0.03
CA LYS A 164 3.24 18.60 0.68
C LYS A 164 3.11 19.98 0.00
N MET A 165 2.09 20.17 -0.81
CA MET A 165 1.85 21.42 -1.56
C MET A 165 0.85 22.36 -0.87
N ASP A 166 0.14 21.87 0.13
CA ASP A 166 -0.84 22.66 0.88
C ASP A 166 -0.18 23.56 1.94
N LYS A 167 -0.95 24.57 2.41
CA LYS A 167 -0.45 25.57 3.38
C LYS A 167 -0.03 24.97 4.72
N VAL A 168 -0.70 23.91 5.19
CA VAL A 168 -0.38 23.27 6.47
C VAL A 168 0.95 22.55 6.35
N SER A 169 1.15 21.78 5.26
CA SER A 169 2.41 21.12 4.97
C SER A 169 3.58 22.09 4.85
N GLN A 170 3.36 23.23 4.19
CA GLN A 170 4.38 24.29 4.07
C GLN A 170 4.72 24.90 5.44
N SER A 171 3.71 25.18 6.28
CA SER A 171 3.94 25.70 7.63
C SER A 171 4.71 24.72 8.50
N ILE A 172 4.39 23.42 8.47
CA ILE A 172 5.14 22.38 9.19
C ILE A 172 6.59 22.34 8.69
N THR A 173 6.78 22.36 7.37
CA THR A 173 8.12 22.34 6.77
C THR A 173 8.95 23.54 7.18
N THR A 174 8.36 24.75 7.16
CA THR A 174 9.03 25.98 7.58
C THR A 174 9.39 25.94 9.06
N TYR A 175 8.47 25.50 9.92
CA TYR A 175 8.73 25.35 11.35
C TYR A 175 9.90 24.39 11.62
N PHE A 176 9.89 23.21 10.98
CA PHE A 176 10.98 22.24 11.14
C PHE A 176 12.33 22.78 10.65
N SER A 177 12.35 23.48 9.51
CA SER A 177 13.57 24.07 8.97
C SER A 177 14.13 25.16 9.88
N SER A 178 13.29 26.02 10.46
CA SER A 178 13.73 27.15 11.29
C SER A 178 14.02 26.76 12.74
N THR A 179 13.35 25.75 13.31
CA THR A 179 13.45 25.40 14.72
C THR A 179 14.27 24.15 14.98
N MET A 180 14.14 23.14 14.07
CA MET A 180 14.82 21.85 14.22
C MET A 180 16.03 21.70 13.26
N TYR A 181 16.26 22.68 12.38
CA TYR A 181 17.33 22.67 11.37
C TYR A 181 17.34 21.40 10.52
N SER A 182 16.15 20.84 10.25
CA SER A 182 16.00 19.59 9.51
C SER A 182 14.72 19.61 8.65
N ARG A 183 14.58 18.61 7.78
CA ARG A 183 13.35 18.39 7.02
C ARG A 183 12.41 17.45 7.77
N PRO A 184 11.10 17.75 7.86
CA PRO A 184 10.15 16.83 8.48
C PRO A 184 10.05 15.53 7.69
N SER A 185 10.08 14.40 8.39
CA SER A 185 9.80 13.09 7.80
C SER A 185 8.29 12.93 7.55
N ASP A 186 7.90 11.92 6.76
CA ASP A 186 6.49 11.62 6.53
C ASP A 186 5.75 11.28 7.83
N MET A 187 6.47 10.74 8.83
CA MET A 187 5.90 10.46 10.15
C MET A 187 5.47 11.71 10.90
N VAL A 188 6.11 12.85 10.68
CA VAL A 188 5.71 14.15 11.28
C VAL A 188 4.34 14.56 10.75
N PHE A 189 4.14 14.48 9.43
CA PHE A 189 2.85 14.81 8.82
C PHE A 189 1.75 13.84 9.25
N ARG A 190 2.04 12.54 9.29
CA ARG A 190 1.10 11.52 9.81
C ARG A 190 0.71 11.78 11.26
N GLY A 191 1.70 12.05 12.12
CA GLY A 191 1.45 12.37 13.53
C GLY A 191 0.59 13.60 13.70
N TYR A 192 0.88 14.66 12.96
CA TYR A 192 0.06 15.88 12.97
C TYR A 192 -1.38 15.59 12.54
N GLU A 193 -1.59 14.95 11.40
CA GLU A 193 -2.92 14.65 10.85
C GLU A 193 -3.74 13.76 11.78
N VAL A 194 -3.15 12.68 12.28
CA VAL A 194 -3.84 11.74 13.19
C VAL A 194 -4.23 12.44 14.48
N THR A 195 -3.30 13.17 15.10
CA THR A 195 -3.59 13.92 16.34
C THR A 195 -4.68 14.95 16.12
N TRP A 196 -4.59 15.75 15.06
CA TRP A 196 -5.59 16.74 14.71
C TRP A 196 -6.99 16.13 14.52
N LYS A 197 -7.10 15.11 13.67
CA LYS A 197 -8.37 14.46 13.35
C LYS A 197 -9.04 13.86 14.58
N PHE A 198 -8.29 13.07 15.35
CA PHE A 198 -8.89 12.36 16.48
C PHE A 198 -9.14 13.26 17.70
N ALA A 199 -8.34 14.30 17.93
CA ALA A 199 -8.63 15.31 18.92
C ALA A 199 -9.96 16.00 18.61
N ARG A 200 -10.17 16.43 17.36
CA ARG A 200 -11.43 17.07 16.95
C ARG A 200 -12.64 16.12 17.05
N LEU A 201 -12.49 14.89 16.61
CA LEU A 201 -13.56 13.89 16.73
C LEU A 201 -13.93 13.62 18.20
N LEU A 202 -12.94 13.50 19.09
CA LEU A 202 -13.16 13.35 20.53
C LEU A 202 -13.86 14.55 21.14
N MET A 203 -13.42 15.77 20.81
CA MET A 203 -14.05 17.02 21.30
C MET A 203 -15.51 17.14 20.83
N LYS A 204 -15.80 16.72 19.60
CA LYS A 204 -17.11 16.86 18.99
C LYS A 204 -18.10 15.76 19.42
N TYR A 205 -17.64 14.54 19.51
CA TYR A 205 -18.52 13.37 19.67
C TYR A 205 -18.34 12.64 21.02
N GLY A 206 -17.26 12.86 21.75
CA GLY A 206 -17.03 12.26 23.07
C GLY A 206 -17.20 10.73 23.07
N LYS A 207 -18.23 10.24 23.78
CA LYS A 207 -18.51 8.79 23.88
C LYS A 207 -18.95 8.18 22.54
N ASP A 208 -19.52 8.96 21.64
CA ASP A 208 -20.07 8.52 20.35
C ASP A 208 -19.02 8.54 19.24
N LEU A 209 -17.73 8.64 19.58
CA LEU A 209 -16.62 8.65 18.63
C LEU A 209 -16.68 7.48 17.64
N SER A 210 -16.87 6.25 18.13
CA SER A 210 -16.87 5.05 17.29
C SER A 210 -17.94 5.06 16.20
N SER A 211 -19.10 5.67 16.46
CA SER A 211 -20.18 5.83 15.48
C SER A 211 -19.89 6.94 14.44
N ASN A 212 -18.86 7.75 14.67
CA ASN A 212 -18.53 8.93 13.85
C ASN A 212 -17.15 8.86 13.18
N LEU A 213 -16.49 7.72 13.23
CA LEU A 213 -15.14 7.54 12.64
C LEU A 213 -15.10 7.76 11.12
N GLY A 214 -16.19 7.49 10.42
CA GLY A 214 -16.33 7.72 8.99
C GLY A 214 -16.52 9.19 8.58
N ASN A 215 -16.51 10.14 9.53
CA ASN A 215 -16.70 11.56 9.23
C ASN A 215 -15.52 12.11 8.40
N LYS A 216 -15.83 12.67 7.22
CA LYS A 216 -14.85 13.21 6.27
C LYS A 216 -14.53 14.70 6.46
N GLN A 217 -15.22 15.39 7.38
CA GLN A 217 -15.12 16.85 7.52
C GLN A 217 -13.75 17.35 8.00
N ASP A 218 -13.04 16.54 8.78
CA ASP A 218 -11.77 16.94 9.39
C ASP A 218 -10.55 16.34 8.63
N LYS A 219 -10.57 16.44 7.29
CA LYS A 219 -9.43 16.07 6.44
C LYS A 219 -8.32 17.11 6.58
N VAL A 220 -7.08 16.64 6.73
CA VAL A 220 -5.86 17.46 6.64
C VAL A 220 -5.11 17.14 5.35
N PHE A 221 -4.52 15.96 5.23
CA PHE A 221 -3.77 15.52 4.06
C PHE A 221 -4.45 14.34 3.36
N THR A 222 -4.85 13.32 4.14
CA THR A 222 -5.41 12.07 3.61
C THR A 222 -6.91 11.95 3.91
N ASP A 223 -7.61 11.23 3.04
CA ASP A 223 -8.95 10.74 3.34
C ASP A 223 -8.83 9.39 4.05
N PHE A 224 -9.38 9.27 5.25
CA PHE A 224 -9.54 8.00 5.91
C PHE A 224 -10.90 7.39 5.58
N ASP A 225 -10.94 6.10 5.30
CA ASP A 225 -12.16 5.29 5.15
C ASP A 225 -12.15 4.25 6.28
N ILE A 226 -12.51 4.71 7.47
CA ILE A 226 -12.49 3.86 8.68
C ILE A 226 -13.78 3.06 8.75
N GLN A 227 -13.66 1.74 8.59
CA GLN A 227 -14.79 0.82 8.55
C GLN A 227 -14.71 -0.22 9.69
N PRO A 228 -15.85 -0.75 10.15
CA PRO A 228 -15.88 -1.82 11.12
C PRO A 228 -15.34 -3.12 10.52
N VAL A 229 -14.51 -3.82 11.27
CA VAL A 229 -14.11 -5.20 11.00
C VAL A 229 -14.93 -6.11 11.88
N VAL A 230 -15.82 -6.88 11.24
CA VAL A 230 -16.77 -7.76 11.94
C VAL A 230 -16.32 -9.20 11.78
N ASN A 231 -16.31 -9.93 12.88
CA ASN A 231 -16.05 -11.35 12.89
C ASN A 231 -17.18 -12.11 12.16
N LYS A 232 -16.84 -12.80 11.09
CA LYS A 232 -17.83 -13.48 10.24
C LYS A 232 -18.56 -14.64 10.94
N LYS A 233 -17.96 -15.21 12.02
CA LYS A 233 -18.56 -16.34 12.75
C LYS A 233 -19.46 -15.87 13.89
N THR A 234 -19.05 -14.83 14.62
CA THR A 234 -19.77 -14.34 15.80
C THR A 234 -20.63 -13.11 15.52
N THR A 235 -20.46 -12.46 14.36
CA THR A 235 -21.10 -11.19 14.00
C THR A 235 -20.77 -10.03 14.94
N VAL A 236 -19.78 -10.21 15.80
CA VAL A 236 -19.30 -9.18 16.75
C VAL A 236 -18.28 -8.28 16.06
N LEU A 237 -18.31 -6.98 16.35
CA LEU A 237 -17.32 -6.01 15.93
C LEU A 237 -15.98 -6.29 16.64
N ASP A 238 -14.95 -6.62 15.86
CA ASP A 238 -13.61 -6.86 16.40
C ASP A 238 -12.86 -5.55 16.64
N TYR A 239 -12.79 -4.68 15.63
CA TYR A 239 -12.14 -3.37 15.68
C TYR A 239 -12.53 -2.51 14.47
N PHE A 240 -11.98 -1.30 14.36
CA PHE A 240 -12.11 -0.44 13.18
C PHE A 240 -10.81 -0.38 12.39
N GLU A 241 -10.91 -0.38 11.07
CA GLU A 241 -9.74 -0.33 10.18
C GLU A 241 -9.93 0.68 9.05
N ASN A 242 -8.90 1.47 8.77
CA ASN A 242 -8.86 2.29 7.57
C ASN A 242 -8.74 1.41 6.33
N LYS A 243 -9.70 1.51 5.42
CA LYS A 243 -9.72 0.77 4.14
C LYS A 243 -9.19 1.59 2.96
N ARG A 244 -8.90 2.88 3.19
CA ARG A 244 -8.37 3.76 2.14
C ARG A 244 -6.93 3.42 1.82
N LEU A 245 -6.64 3.24 0.53
CA LEU A 245 -5.30 3.07 -0.02
C LEU A 245 -5.10 4.06 -1.17
N TYR A 246 -3.88 4.55 -1.29
CA TYR A 246 -3.39 5.31 -2.42
C TYR A 246 -2.42 4.43 -3.22
N PHE A 247 -2.43 4.56 -4.54
CA PHE A 247 -1.50 3.89 -5.44
C PHE A 247 -0.58 4.92 -6.05
N VAL A 248 0.67 4.89 -5.65
CA VAL A 248 1.72 5.79 -6.14
C VAL A 248 2.34 5.17 -7.38
N LYS A 249 2.46 5.96 -8.46
CA LYS A 249 3.07 5.56 -9.72
C LYS A 249 4.35 6.34 -9.94
N TRP A 250 5.46 5.62 -10.04
CA TRP A 250 6.75 6.15 -10.43
C TRP A 250 7.04 5.82 -11.89
N HIS A 251 7.61 6.77 -12.61
CA HIS A 251 8.14 6.55 -13.95
C HIS A 251 9.28 7.55 -14.20
N ASP A 252 10.41 7.07 -14.71
CA ASP A 252 11.61 7.88 -14.96
C ASP A 252 12.08 8.71 -13.76
N GLY A 253 12.04 8.12 -12.58
CA GLY A 253 12.54 8.73 -11.35
C GLY A 253 11.65 9.80 -10.73
N ILE A 254 10.42 9.98 -11.22
CA ILE A 254 9.44 10.94 -10.68
C ILE A 254 8.08 10.29 -10.46
N ILE A 255 7.32 10.83 -9.52
CA ILE A 255 5.93 10.42 -9.31
C ILE A 255 5.09 10.98 -10.47
N LYS A 256 4.49 10.10 -11.27
CA LYS A 256 3.64 10.45 -12.42
C LYS A 256 2.17 10.54 -12.05
N GLY A 257 1.76 9.93 -10.98
CA GLY A 257 0.38 10.00 -10.55
C GLY A 257 0.14 9.27 -9.23
N VAL A 258 -0.94 9.66 -8.59
CA VAL A 258 -1.48 8.97 -7.41
C VAL A 258 -2.97 8.78 -7.64
N SER A 259 -3.44 7.55 -7.42
CA SER A 259 -4.86 7.19 -7.54
C SER A 259 -5.34 6.47 -6.28
N TYR A 260 -6.66 6.45 -6.01
CA TYR A 260 -7.29 5.84 -4.84
C TYR A 260 -8.72 5.36 -5.17
#